data_67643de1344f46c87eb74306763fe6f6
#
_entry.id   67643de1344f46c87eb74306763fe6f6
#
_cell.length_a   1.000
_cell.length_b   1.000
_cell.length_c   1.000
_cell.angle_alpha   90.00
_cell.angle_beta   90.00
_cell.angle_gamma   90.00
#
_symmetry.space_group_name_H-M   'P 1'
#
loop_
_entity.id
_entity.type
_entity.pdbx_description
1 polymer ?
#
loop_
_entity_poly.entity_id
_entity_poly.type
_entity_poly.pdbx_seq_one_letter_code
_entity_poly.pdbx_strand_id
1 'polypeptide(L)'
;AEDSSSYPGVTKTVCDGGLGFDYKWDMGWMNDTLNYFRTAPEYRSANYHKLTFSMMYYYNEAYILPLSHDEVVHGKATIIQKMSGDYEEKFPQARAMYMYMYAHPGKKLNFMGNEIAQFREWDEKRQQDWEILKFPKHREFHHFMMELNNVYEAHPALWEADYAQDGFRWIDCHQEEKCIYAFERKSKKERIVAVFHFGNTGEQEYTM
;
A
#
# COMPACT_ATOMS: atom_id res chain seq x y z
N ALA A 1 -13.25 12.04 -1.58
CA ALA A 1 -14.24 11.38 -2.45
C ALA A 1 -13.84 9.92 -2.70
N GLU A 2 -14.79 9.03 -2.61
CA GLU A 2 -14.74 7.70 -3.21
C GLU A 2 -15.21 7.83 -4.65
N ASP A 3 -14.29 7.82 -5.60
CA ASP A 3 -14.59 8.06 -7.00
C ASP A 3 -13.61 7.28 -7.89
N SER A 4 -14.15 6.39 -8.70
CA SER A 4 -13.41 5.57 -9.66
C SER A 4 -13.30 6.21 -11.04
N SER A 5 -13.92 7.37 -11.26
CA SER A 5 -13.89 8.05 -12.55
C SER A 5 -12.53 8.70 -12.82
N SER A 6 -12.24 8.92 -14.10
CA SER A 6 -11.09 9.70 -14.55
C SER A 6 -11.35 11.21 -14.56
N TYR A 7 -12.44 11.68 -13.94
CA TYR A 7 -12.77 13.11 -13.88
C TYR A 7 -11.65 13.88 -13.20
N PRO A 8 -11.05 14.88 -13.85
CA PRO A 8 -9.92 15.62 -13.29
C PRO A 8 -10.36 16.71 -12.31
N GLY A 9 -9.53 16.99 -11.31
CA GLY A 9 -9.75 18.09 -10.40
C GLY A 9 -10.77 17.83 -9.30
N VAL A 10 -10.98 16.57 -8.91
CA VAL A 10 -11.85 16.22 -7.76
C VAL A 10 -11.38 16.94 -6.49
N THR A 11 -10.06 17.02 -6.29
CA THR A 11 -9.46 17.65 -5.11
C THR A 11 -8.96 19.08 -5.33
N LYS A 12 -9.16 19.64 -6.52
CA LYS A 12 -8.94 21.07 -6.75
C LYS A 12 -10.04 21.89 -6.11
N THR A 13 -9.71 23.12 -5.70
CA THR A 13 -10.69 24.04 -5.15
C THR A 13 -11.77 24.39 -6.18
N VAL A 14 -12.95 24.76 -5.72
CA VAL A 14 -14.07 25.18 -6.61
C VAL A 14 -13.67 26.42 -7.41
N CYS A 15 -12.89 27.34 -6.82
CA CYS A 15 -12.40 28.54 -7.50
C CYS A 15 -11.44 28.20 -8.67
N ASP A 16 -10.75 27.06 -8.59
CA ASP A 16 -9.85 26.57 -9.63
C ASP A 16 -10.54 25.59 -10.61
N GLY A 17 -11.88 25.54 -10.57
CA GLY A 17 -12.67 24.69 -11.43
C GLY A 17 -12.76 23.21 -11.00
N GLY A 18 -12.38 22.92 -9.76
CA GLY A 18 -12.47 21.58 -9.17
C GLY A 18 -13.78 21.35 -8.42
N LEU A 19 -13.90 20.15 -7.79
CA LEU A 19 -15.07 19.78 -7.00
C LEU A 19 -14.93 20.13 -5.51
N GLY A 20 -13.75 20.52 -5.04
CA GLY A 20 -13.51 20.99 -3.67
C GLY A 20 -13.44 19.89 -2.60
N PHE A 21 -13.22 18.63 -2.98
CA PHE A 21 -12.93 17.58 -2.00
C PHE A 21 -11.50 17.67 -1.50
N ASP A 22 -11.28 17.35 -0.23
CA ASP A 22 -9.92 17.36 0.34
C ASP A 22 -9.06 16.22 -0.24
N TYR A 23 -9.68 15.04 -0.44
CA TYR A 23 -8.98 13.85 -0.92
C TYR A 23 -9.84 13.02 -1.87
N LYS A 24 -9.15 12.24 -2.72
CA LYS A 24 -9.73 11.22 -3.60
C LYS A 24 -9.10 9.85 -3.30
N TRP A 25 -9.90 8.79 -3.30
CA TRP A 25 -9.36 7.43 -3.19
C TRP A 25 -8.61 7.05 -4.46
N ASP A 26 -7.40 6.50 -4.30
CA ASP A 26 -6.62 5.98 -5.43
C ASP A 26 -7.00 4.53 -5.72
N MET A 27 -8.08 4.36 -6.46
CA MET A 27 -8.57 3.04 -6.85
C MET A 27 -7.62 2.34 -7.83
N GLY A 28 -6.86 3.11 -8.64
CA GLY A 28 -5.83 2.59 -9.53
C GLY A 28 -4.69 1.94 -8.76
N TRP A 29 -4.10 2.66 -7.81
CA TRP A 29 -3.08 2.14 -6.92
C TRP A 29 -3.55 0.90 -6.16
N MET A 30 -4.77 0.93 -5.63
CA MET A 30 -5.35 -0.18 -4.87
C MET A 30 -5.46 -1.44 -5.74
N ASN A 31 -6.07 -1.34 -6.91
CA ASN A 31 -6.24 -2.47 -7.81
C ASN A 31 -4.90 -3.04 -8.28
N ASP A 32 -3.97 -2.19 -8.69
CA ASP A 32 -2.67 -2.60 -9.20
C ASP A 32 -1.83 -3.26 -8.11
N THR A 33 -1.81 -2.67 -6.91
CA THR A 33 -1.07 -3.22 -5.76
C THR A 33 -1.63 -4.58 -5.33
N LEU A 34 -2.94 -4.71 -5.17
CA LEU A 34 -3.55 -5.98 -4.80
C LEU A 34 -3.35 -7.06 -5.88
N ASN A 35 -3.46 -6.70 -7.15
CA ASN A 35 -3.19 -7.63 -8.25
C ASN A 35 -1.73 -8.07 -8.30
N TYR A 36 -0.79 -7.16 -8.03
CA TYR A 36 0.62 -7.49 -7.95
C TYR A 36 0.91 -8.52 -6.84
N PHE A 37 0.42 -8.30 -5.63
CA PHE A 37 0.66 -9.20 -4.49
C PHE A 37 -0.16 -10.49 -4.56
N ARG A 38 -1.22 -10.55 -5.34
CA ARG A 38 -1.95 -11.77 -5.67
C ARG A 38 -1.16 -12.67 -6.63
N THR A 39 -0.29 -12.08 -7.45
CA THR A 39 0.59 -12.80 -8.35
C THR A 39 1.69 -13.49 -7.54
N ALA A 40 1.94 -14.77 -7.82
CA ALA A 40 3.03 -15.52 -7.20
C ALA A 40 4.40 -14.87 -7.51
N PRO A 41 5.35 -14.84 -6.56
CA PRO A 41 6.60 -14.07 -6.69
C PRO A 41 7.39 -14.33 -7.97
N GLU A 42 7.38 -15.59 -8.48
CA GLU A 42 8.06 -16.01 -9.71
C GLU A 42 7.50 -15.39 -10.99
N TYR A 43 6.26 -14.85 -10.94
CA TYR A 43 5.60 -14.22 -12.09
C TYR A 43 5.47 -12.69 -11.94
N ARG A 44 6.02 -12.10 -10.88
CA ARG A 44 5.87 -10.66 -10.59
C ARG A 44 6.63 -9.77 -11.56
N SER A 45 7.71 -10.26 -12.15
CA SER A 45 8.47 -9.52 -13.17
C SER A 45 7.59 -9.02 -14.31
N ALA A 46 6.67 -9.85 -14.81
CA ALA A 46 5.70 -9.47 -15.84
C ALA A 46 4.68 -8.41 -15.39
N ASN A 47 4.55 -8.20 -14.09
CA ASN A 47 3.62 -7.23 -13.47
C ASN A 47 4.35 -6.06 -12.77
N TYR A 48 5.65 -5.93 -12.98
CA TYR A 48 6.52 -4.96 -12.29
C TYR A 48 5.93 -3.54 -12.29
N HIS A 49 5.48 -3.07 -13.45
CA HIS A 49 5.00 -1.71 -13.62
C HIS A 49 3.68 -1.39 -12.89
N LYS A 50 2.97 -2.37 -12.38
CA LYS A 50 1.79 -2.12 -11.54
C LYS A 50 2.12 -1.32 -10.27
N LEU A 51 3.32 -1.51 -9.71
CA LEU A 51 3.75 -0.76 -8.54
C LEU A 51 4.39 0.61 -8.86
N THR A 52 4.76 0.85 -10.11
CA THR A 52 5.36 2.14 -10.52
C THR A 52 4.36 3.07 -11.20
N PHE A 53 3.29 2.52 -11.78
CA PHE A 53 2.36 3.25 -12.64
C PHE A 53 1.59 4.35 -11.90
N SER A 54 1.23 4.16 -10.64
CA SER A 54 0.52 5.18 -9.85
C SER A 54 1.24 6.53 -9.82
N MET A 55 2.58 6.52 -9.81
CA MET A 55 3.37 7.75 -9.79
C MET A 55 3.30 8.58 -11.08
N MET A 56 2.80 8.01 -12.18
CA MET A 56 2.58 8.73 -13.44
C MET A 56 1.43 9.74 -13.34
N TYR A 57 0.47 9.50 -12.48
CA TYR A 57 -0.71 10.36 -12.31
C TYR A 57 -0.88 10.91 -10.89
N TYR A 58 -0.06 10.46 -9.95
CA TYR A 58 -0.21 10.68 -8.51
C TYR A 58 -0.43 12.16 -8.14
N TYR A 59 0.30 13.08 -8.78
CA TYR A 59 0.22 14.52 -8.47
C TYR A 59 -0.97 15.24 -9.12
N ASN A 60 -1.86 14.53 -9.79
CA ASN A 60 -3.07 15.12 -10.37
C ASN A 60 -4.15 15.40 -9.33
N GLU A 61 -4.14 14.65 -8.22
CA GLU A 61 -5.10 14.74 -7.12
C GLU A 61 -4.41 14.54 -5.76
N ALA A 62 -5.07 14.94 -4.68
CA ALA A 62 -4.64 14.59 -3.33
C ALA A 62 -5.19 13.19 -2.98
N TYR A 63 -4.39 12.15 -3.23
CA TYR A 63 -4.83 10.77 -3.09
C TYR A 63 -4.75 10.22 -1.67
N ILE A 64 -5.74 9.36 -1.32
CA ILE A 64 -5.66 8.39 -0.22
C ILE A 64 -5.47 7.02 -0.85
N LEU A 65 -4.59 6.20 -0.27
CA LEU A 65 -4.37 4.80 -0.65
C LEU A 65 -5.40 3.93 0.10
N PRO A 66 -6.47 3.45 -0.56
CA PRO A 66 -7.55 2.77 0.13
C PRO A 66 -7.34 1.26 0.19
N LEU A 67 -7.39 0.69 1.39
CA LEU A 67 -7.75 -0.71 1.65
C LEU A 67 -9.02 -0.66 2.48
N SER A 68 -10.15 -0.40 1.82
CA SER A 68 -11.42 -0.08 2.45
C SER A 68 -12.27 -1.31 2.75
N HIS A 69 -13.49 -1.09 3.24
CA HIS A 69 -14.48 -2.16 3.42
C HIS A 69 -14.80 -2.86 2.10
N ASP A 70 -14.77 -2.15 1.00
CA ASP A 70 -15.19 -2.66 -0.32
C ASP A 70 -14.25 -3.75 -0.85
N GLU A 71 -12.99 -3.76 -0.41
CA GLU A 71 -12.03 -4.81 -0.77
C GLU A 71 -12.19 -6.09 0.05
N VAL A 72 -12.98 -6.10 1.12
CA VAL A 72 -13.04 -7.22 2.09
C VAL A 72 -14.46 -7.75 2.32
N VAL A 73 -15.36 -7.55 1.35
CA VAL A 73 -16.78 -7.96 1.41
C VAL A 73 -17.22 -8.66 0.13
N HIS A 74 -18.39 -9.28 0.16
CA HIS A 74 -19.13 -9.77 -1.02
C HIS A 74 -18.38 -10.81 -1.86
N GLY A 75 -17.64 -11.70 -1.23
CA GLY A 75 -16.89 -12.77 -1.92
C GLY A 75 -15.59 -12.29 -2.58
N LYS A 76 -15.13 -11.08 -2.26
CA LYS A 76 -13.86 -10.53 -2.79
C LYS A 76 -12.62 -11.07 -2.07
N ALA A 77 -12.80 -11.83 -0.98
CA ALA A 77 -11.77 -12.26 -0.03
C ALA A 77 -11.15 -11.09 0.76
N THR A 78 -10.50 -11.39 1.90
CA THR A 78 -9.84 -10.36 2.73
C THR A 78 -8.46 -10.00 2.19
N ILE A 79 -7.86 -8.92 2.71
CA ILE A 79 -6.54 -8.48 2.25
C ILE A 79 -5.50 -9.59 2.40
N ILE A 80 -5.46 -10.27 3.55
CA ILE A 80 -4.53 -11.38 3.77
C ILE A 80 -4.80 -12.56 2.82
N GLN A 81 -6.06 -12.87 2.53
CA GLN A 81 -6.41 -13.95 1.61
C GLN A 81 -6.00 -13.66 0.16
N LYS A 82 -5.94 -12.38 -0.23
CA LYS A 82 -5.49 -11.96 -1.56
C LYS A 82 -3.98 -12.15 -1.77
N MET A 83 -3.20 -12.27 -0.69
CA MET A 83 -1.78 -12.54 -0.83
C MET A 83 -1.55 -13.92 -1.46
N SER A 84 -0.54 -14.02 -2.32
CA SER A 84 -0.12 -15.26 -2.96
C SER A 84 0.37 -16.30 -1.93
N GLY A 85 0.28 -17.58 -2.27
CA GLY A 85 0.81 -18.67 -1.48
C GLY A 85 -0.15 -19.24 -0.43
N ASP A 86 0.38 -20.13 0.40
CA ASP A 86 -0.33 -20.80 1.49
C ASP A 86 -0.44 -19.89 2.75
N TYR A 87 -0.97 -20.45 3.83
CA TYR A 87 -1.16 -19.71 5.10
C TYR A 87 0.15 -19.11 5.60
N GLU A 88 1.26 -19.84 5.57
CA GLU A 88 2.56 -19.39 6.09
C GLU A 88 3.17 -18.28 5.20
N GLU A 89 2.99 -18.39 3.90
CA GLU A 89 3.55 -17.48 2.90
C GLU A 89 2.81 -16.15 2.81
N LYS A 90 1.52 -16.13 3.15
CA LYS A 90 0.69 -14.90 3.06
C LYS A 90 1.16 -13.79 4.00
N PHE A 91 1.57 -14.12 5.23
CA PHE A 91 1.93 -13.10 6.22
C PHE A 91 3.18 -12.29 5.86
N PRO A 92 4.31 -12.88 5.42
CA PRO A 92 5.44 -12.09 4.96
C PRO A 92 5.09 -11.23 3.74
N GLN A 93 4.25 -11.70 2.84
CA GLN A 93 3.82 -10.91 1.68
C GLN A 93 2.91 -9.74 2.08
N ALA A 94 2.00 -9.96 3.02
CA ALA A 94 1.17 -8.87 3.56
C ALA A 94 2.05 -7.82 4.26
N ARG A 95 3.04 -8.23 5.06
CA ARG A 95 4.00 -7.29 5.67
C ARG A 95 4.72 -6.46 4.61
N ALA A 96 5.23 -7.11 3.57
CA ALA A 96 5.92 -6.43 2.47
C ALA A 96 5.00 -5.43 1.74
N MET A 97 3.75 -5.81 1.48
CA MET A 97 2.74 -4.93 0.89
C MET A 97 2.44 -3.71 1.77
N TYR A 98 2.23 -3.92 3.08
CA TYR A 98 1.96 -2.80 4.00
C TYR A 98 3.17 -1.88 4.15
N MET A 99 4.38 -2.40 4.21
CA MET A 99 5.60 -1.56 4.19
C MET A 99 5.66 -0.71 2.92
N TYR A 100 5.35 -1.29 1.76
CA TYR A 100 5.27 -0.55 0.50
C TYR A 100 4.18 0.54 0.55
N MET A 101 2.97 0.20 1.01
CA MET A 101 1.86 1.15 1.16
C MET A 101 2.26 2.33 2.06
N TYR A 102 2.92 2.05 3.20
CA TYR A 102 3.30 3.09 4.15
C TYR A 102 4.45 3.96 3.65
N ALA A 103 5.35 3.42 2.86
CA ALA A 103 6.42 4.18 2.22
C ALA A 103 5.96 4.97 0.99
N HIS A 104 4.94 4.49 0.24
CA HIS A 104 4.38 5.19 -0.91
C HIS A 104 3.75 6.53 -0.48
N PRO A 105 3.85 7.63 -1.26
CA PRO A 105 3.15 8.86 -0.94
C PRO A 105 1.62 8.68 -0.92
N GLY A 106 0.92 9.51 -0.15
CA GLY A 106 -0.53 9.49 0.04
C GLY A 106 -0.96 9.05 1.44
N LYS A 107 -2.10 9.55 1.89
CA LYS A 107 -2.68 9.16 3.17
C LYS A 107 -3.14 7.71 3.13
N LYS A 108 -3.12 7.03 4.27
CA LYS A 108 -3.41 5.60 4.38
C LYS A 108 -4.83 5.39 4.89
N LEU A 109 -5.60 4.56 4.19
CA LEU A 109 -6.89 4.07 4.65
C LEU A 109 -6.79 2.55 4.81
N ASN A 110 -6.80 2.08 6.04
CA ASN A 110 -6.78 0.66 6.36
C ASN A 110 -8.03 0.30 7.16
N PHE A 111 -8.90 -0.52 6.59
CA PHE A 111 -10.18 -0.85 7.20
C PHE A 111 -10.01 -1.85 8.33
N MET A 112 -10.92 -1.80 9.31
CA MET A 112 -10.93 -2.65 10.50
C MET A 112 -10.87 -4.15 10.15
N GLY A 113 -10.07 -4.91 10.92
CA GLY A 113 -9.82 -6.34 10.69
C GLY A 113 -8.61 -6.63 9.81
N ASN A 114 -8.19 -5.69 8.96
CA ASN A 114 -6.98 -5.83 8.16
C ASN A 114 -5.74 -5.88 9.05
N GLU A 115 -5.69 -5.11 10.13
CA GLU A 115 -4.58 -5.02 11.08
C GLU A 115 -4.33 -6.31 11.87
N ILE A 116 -5.31 -7.18 11.96
CA ILE A 116 -5.19 -8.51 12.59
C ILE A 116 -5.11 -9.64 11.56
N ALA A 117 -5.01 -9.30 10.28
CA ALA A 117 -5.04 -10.24 9.15
C ALA A 117 -6.26 -11.17 9.19
N GLN A 118 -7.45 -10.61 9.40
CA GLN A 118 -8.69 -11.37 9.49
C GLN A 118 -8.95 -12.16 8.21
N PHE A 119 -9.26 -13.46 8.33
CA PHE A 119 -9.59 -14.32 7.18
C PHE A 119 -11.07 -14.28 6.80
N ARG A 120 -11.95 -13.99 7.75
CA ARG A 120 -13.36 -13.81 7.45
C ARG A 120 -13.61 -12.42 6.88
N GLU A 121 -14.35 -12.33 5.80
CA GLU A 121 -14.81 -11.06 5.26
C GLU A 121 -15.57 -10.25 6.32
N TRP A 122 -15.51 -8.92 6.18
CA TRP A 122 -16.24 -8.03 7.07
C TRP A 122 -17.75 -8.22 6.92
N ASP A 123 -18.44 -8.18 8.04
CA ASP A 123 -19.88 -8.30 8.14
C ASP A 123 -20.36 -7.33 9.23
N GLU A 124 -21.20 -6.37 8.89
CA GLU A 124 -21.72 -5.33 9.78
C GLU A 124 -22.54 -5.88 10.95
N LYS A 125 -23.00 -7.12 10.85
CA LYS A 125 -23.80 -7.82 11.88
C LYS A 125 -22.95 -8.64 12.85
N ARG A 126 -21.66 -8.70 12.65
CA ARG A 126 -20.74 -9.54 13.41
C ARG A 126 -19.57 -8.76 13.97
N GLN A 127 -19.17 -9.11 15.16
CA GLN A 127 -17.93 -8.62 15.77
C GLN A 127 -16.71 -9.07 14.96
N GLN A 128 -15.63 -8.27 14.95
CA GLN A 128 -14.34 -8.66 14.41
C GLN A 128 -13.81 -9.90 15.14
N ASP A 129 -13.05 -10.71 14.41
CA ASP A 129 -12.56 -12.00 14.93
C ASP A 129 -11.33 -11.83 15.83
N TRP A 130 -11.44 -11.03 16.90
CA TRP A 130 -10.34 -10.77 17.84
C TRP A 130 -9.70 -12.04 18.42
N GLU A 131 -10.44 -13.14 18.48
CA GLU A 131 -9.92 -14.41 18.96
C GLU A 131 -8.79 -15.00 18.10
N ILE A 132 -8.66 -14.57 16.84
CA ILE A 132 -7.57 -15.04 15.97
C ILE A 132 -6.19 -14.60 16.48
N LEU A 133 -6.12 -13.58 17.33
CA LEU A 133 -4.87 -13.14 17.97
C LEU A 133 -4.25 -14.20 18.91
N LYS A 134 -4.98 -15.25 19.28
CA LYS A 134 -4.40 -16.43 19.96
C LYS A 134 -3.41 -17.20 19.07
N PHE A 135 -3.54 -17.12 17.75
CA PHE A 135 -2.62 -17.75 16.82
C PHE A 135 -1.37 -16.88 16.61
N PRO A 136 -0.17 -17.46 16.68
CA PRO A 136 1.09 -16.69 16.64
C PRO A 136 1.21 -15.76 15.44
N LYS A 137 0.91 -16.23 14.22
CA LYS A 137 1.03 -15.44 12.98
C LYS A 137 0.18 -14.16 13.00
N HIS A 138 -1.06 -14.26 13.47
CA HIS A 138 -1.97 -13.11 13.59
C HIS A 138 -1.50 -12.13 14.65
N ARG A 139 -1.05 -12.61 15.80
CA ARG A 139 -0.51 -11.78 16.88
C ARG A 139 0.76 -11.05 16.44
N GLU A 140 1.67 -11.75 15.76
CA GLU A 140 2.90 -11.16 15.22
C GLU A 140 2.60 -10.14 14.12
N PHE A 141 1.61 -10.42 13.29
CA PHE A 141 1.16 -9.48 12.25
C PHE A 141 0.54 -8.22 12.86
N HIS A 142 -0.31 -8.37 13.86
CA HIS A 142 -0.88 -7.23 14.59
C HIS A 142 0.22 -6.38 15.26
N HIS A 143 1.19 -7.02 15.91
CA HIS A 143 2.34 -6.32 16.47
C HIS A 143 3.15 -5.58 15.39
N PHE A 144 3.40 -6.24 14.25
CA PHE A 144 4.04 -5.58 13.11
C PHE A 144 3.26 -4.34 12.65
N MET A 145 1.93 -4.40 12.56
CA MET A 145 1.11 -3.24 12.15
C MET A 145 1.20 -2.10 13.17
N MET A 146 1.24 -2.41 14.47
CA MET A 146 1.48 -1.41 15.52
C MET A 146 2.83 -0.71 15.34
N GLU A 147 3.90 -1.48 15.16
CA GLU A 147 5.25 -0.92 14.95
C GLU A 147 5.34 -0.13 13.64
N LEU A 148 4.71 -0.59 12.57
CA LEU A 148 4.67 0.13 11.30
C LEU A 148 3.97 1.50 11.44
N ASN A 149 2.88 1.57 12.21
CA ASN A 149 2.20 2.83 12.51
C ASN A 149 3.10 3.77 13.33
N ASN A 150 3.81 3.23 14.35
CA ASN A 150 4.75 4.01 15.16
C ASN A 150 5.88 4.60 14.29
N VAL A 151 6.45 3.79 13.39
CA VAL A 151 7.47 4.24 12.44
C VAL A 151 6.92 5.31 11.51
N TYR A 152 5.73 5.10 10.95
CA TYR A 152 5.11 6.08 10.05
C TYR A 152 4.89 7.42 10.75
N GLU A 153 4.34 7.42 11.96
CA GLU A 153 4.07 8.63 12.74
C GLU A 153 5.35 9.36 13.14
N ALA A 154 6.39 8.61 13.53
CA ALA A 154 7.66 9.17 13.98
C ALA A 154 8.48 9.81 12.85
N HIS A 155 8.24 9.45 11.59
CA HIS A 155 9.05 9.88 10.45
C HIS A 155 8.31 10.79 9.48
N PRO A 156 8.41 12.13 9.62
CA PRO A 156 7.75 13.10 8.76
C PRO A 156 8.03 12.93 7.27
N ALA A 157 9.16 12.36 6.87
CA ALA A 157 9.45 12.06 5.47
C ALA A 157 8.40 11.15 4.83
N LEU A 158 7.69 10.33 5.60
CA LEU A 158 6.68 9.40 5.10
C LEU A 158 5.32 10.04 4.85
N TRP A 159 5.05 11.27 5.39
CA TRP A 159 3.71 11.86 5.32
C TRP A 159 3.66 13.39 5.16
N GLU A 160 4.73 14.15 5.51
CA GLU A 160 4.69 15.62 5.50
C GLU A 160 4.56 16.19 4.08
N ALA A 161 5.24 15.57 3.11
CA ALA A 161 5.34 16.02 1.72
C ALA A 161 4.66 15.06 0.73
N ASP A 162 3.55 14.42 1.14
CA ASP A 162 2.84 13.44 0.32
C ASP A 162 2.42 14.00 -1.04
N TYR A 163 2.01 15.27 -1.09
CA TYR A 163 1.47 15.89 -2.31
C TYR A 163 2.42 16.89 -2.94
N ALA A 164 3.66 16.96 -2.47
CA ALA A 164 4.71 17.79 -3.05
C ALA A 164 5.64 16.95 -3.93
N GLN A 165 5.92 17.43 -5.15
CA GLN A 165 6.75 16.70 -6.10
C GLN A 165 8.17 16.40 -5.58
N ASP A 166 8.71 17.23 -4.71
CA ASP A 166 10.02 17.03 -4.10
C ASP A 166 9.99 16.06 -2.89
N GLY A 167 8.80 15.62 -2.47
CA GLY A 167 8.59 14.65 -1.40
C GLY A 167 8.88 13.20 -1.79
N PHE A 168 8.98 12.91 -3.09
CA PHE A 168 9.23 11.56 -3.64
C PHE A 168 10.20 11.62 -4.81
N ARG A 169 11.09 10.62 -4.89
CA ARG A 169 11.97 10.43 -6.04
C ARG A 169 12.30 8.95 -6.23
N TRP A 170 12.09 8.42 -7.42
CA TRP A 170 12.63 7.12 -7.78
C TRP A 170 14.17 7.15 -7.73
N ILE A 171 14.77 6.17 -7.06
CA ILE A 171 16.20 5.88 -7.14
C ILE A 171 16.40 4.82 -8.22
N ASP A 172 15.61 3.74 -8.17
CA ASP A 172 15.60 2.70 -9.18
C ASP A 172 14.19 2.12 -9.35
N CYS A 173 13.70 2.12 -10.58
CA CYS A 173 12.41 1.55 -10.96
C CYS A 173 12.51 0.80 -12.31
N HIS A 174 13.69 0.22 -12.59
CA HIS A 174 14.02 -0.47 -13.85
C HIS A 174 14.66 -1.84 -13.60
N GLN A 175 14.28 -2.53 -12.51
CA GLN A 175 14.77 -3.85 -12.14
C GLN A 175 13.66 -4.89 -12.23
N GLU A 176 13.00 -4.97 -13.39
CA GLU A 176 11.83 -5.81 -13.61
C GLU A 176 12.13 -7.28 -13.32
N GLU A 177 13.27 -7.78 -13.82
CA GLU A 177 13.66 -9.19 -13.66
C GLU A 177 13.87 -9.58 -12.19
N LYS A 178 14.35 -8.63 -11.39
CA LYS A 178 14.63 -8.84 -9.97
C LYS A 178 13.47 -8.43 -9.06
N CYS A 179 12.46 -7.74 -9.59
CA CYS A 179 11.37 -7.13 -8.82
C CYS A 179 11.88 -6.24 -7.68
N ILE A 180 12.90 -5.42 -7.96
CA ILE A 180 13.48 -4.47 -7.00
C ILE A 180 12.94 -3.08 -7.30
N TYR A 181 12.57 -2.37 -6.25
CA TYR A 181 12.09 -0.98 -6.28
C TYR A 181 12.84 -0.18 -5.23
N ALA A 182 13.42 0.93 -5.61
CA ALA A 182 14.08 1.84 -4.68
C ALA A 182 13.62 3.28 -4.91
N PHE A 183 13.21 3.95 -3.83
CA PHE A 183 12.81 5.35 -3.89
C PHE A 183 13.14 6.10 -2.60
N GLU A 184 13.23 7.40 -2.73
CA GLU A 184 13.43 8.34 -1.63
C GLU A 184 12.11 8.99 -1.24
N ARG A 185 11.85 9.08 0.06
CA ARG A 185 10.87 9.98 0.68
C ARG A 185 11.60 11.08 1.44
N LYS A 186 11.10 12.29 1.32
CA LYS A 186 11.78 13.46 1.88
C LYS A 186 10.78 14.39 2.59
N SER A 187 11.23 14.90 3.74
CA SER A 187 10.62 16.05 4.42
C SER A 187 11.64 17.19 4.51
N LYS A 188 11.28 18.26 5.20
CA LYS A 188 12.21 19.36 5.51
C LYS A 188 13.37 18.93 6.41
N LYS A 189 13.19 17.88 7.21
CA LYS A 189 14.12 17.49 8.29
C LYS A 189 14.86 16.20 8.03
N GLU A 190 14.32 15.32 7.19
CA GLU A 190 14.87 13.98 7.01
C GLU A 190 14.65 13.43 5.60
N ARG A 191 15.41 12.38 5.27
CA ARG A 191 15.26 11.58 4.06
C ARG A 191 15.23 10.12 4.45
N ILE A 192 14.33 9.36 3.83
CA ILE A 192 14.22 7.91 3.98
C ILE A 192 14.37 7.29 2.60
N VAL A 193 15.25 6.31 2.50
CA VAL A 193 15.36 5.46 1.30
C VAL A 193 14.63 4.17 1.58
N ALA A 194 13.61 3.88 0.78
CA ALA A 194 12.87 2.64 0.83
C ALA A 194 13.35 1.73 -0.31
N VAL A 195 13.76 0.52 0.03
CA VAL A 195 14.19 -0.51 -0.93
C VAL A 195 13.34 -1.75 -0.72
N PHE A 196 12.72 -2.23 -1.79
CA PHE A 196 11.87 -3.40 -1.78
C PHE A 196 12.35 -4.43 -2.79
N HIS A 197 12.40 -5.68 -2.37
CA HIS A 197 12.62 -6.83 -3.23
C HIS A 197 11.42 -7.77 -3.10
N PHE A 198 10.62 -7.88 -4.14
CA PHE A 198 9.39 -8.68 -4.14
C PHE A 198 9.49 -9.94 -5.01
N GLY A 199 10.67 -10.26 -5.51
CA GLY A 199 10.96 -11.50 -6.20
C GLY A 199 11.12 -12.69 -5.25
N ASN A 200 11.34 -13.87 -5.83
CA ASN A 200 11.56 -15.13 -5.10
C ASN A 200 13.03 -15.54 -5.01
N THR A 201 13.93 -14.76 -5.61
CA THR A 201 15.38 -15.02 -5.58
C THR A 201 16.04 -14.12 -4.55
N GLY A 202 16.97 -14.67 -3.76
CA GLY A 202 17.78 -13.87 -2.86
C GLY A 202 18.84 -13.09 -3.65
N GLU A 203 18.90 -11.77 -3.47
CA GLU A 203 20.00 -10.95 -3.96
C GLU A 203 21.05 -10.81 -2.85
N GLN A 204 22.30 -11.16 -3.17
CA GLN A 204 23.39 -11.06 -2.19
C GLN A 204 23.96 -9.66 -2.11
N GLU A 205 23.90 -8.92 -3.21
CA GLU A 205 24.43 -7.55 -3.32
C GLU A 205 23.56 -6.74 -4.28
N TYR A 206 23.17 -5.54 -3.84
CA TYR A 206 22.45 -4.56 -4.66
C TYR A 206 23.08 -3.19 -4.47
N THR A 207 23.58 -2.60 -5.56
CA THR A 207 24.17 -1.25 -5.58
C THR A 207 23.17 -0.27 -6.17
N MET A 208 22.89 0.83 -5.46
CA MET A 208 22.02 1.94 -5.88
C MET A 208 22.83 3.12 -6.42
#